data_9da8d773d1debf46a440379e208c6d5d
#
_entry.id   9da8d773d1debf46a440379e208c6d5d
#
_cell.length_a   1.000
_cell.length_b   1.000
_cell.length_c   1.000
_cell.angle_alpha   90.00
_cell.angle_beta   90.00
_cell.angle_gamma   90.00
#
_symmetry.space_group_name_H-M   'P 1'
#
loop_
_entity.id
_entity.type
_entity.pdbx_description
1 polymer ?
#
loop_
_entity_poly.entity_id
_entity_poly.type
_entity_poly.pdbx_seq_one_letter_code
_entity_poly.pdbx_strand_id
1 'polypeptide(L)'
;MSFNFPPKGWAFCNGQSLPINQNQALFALLGTTYGGNGQTNFALPDLRGRAPLHEGSGHTLGERAGQEANTLLAAEMPTHNHPMNGSTTASGGTDNPANNFLGSASNLYHTPASLTPMNPLTIGNRGGSQPHNNMMPYLTLNFCIALQGIFPSPN
;
A
#
# COMPACT_ATOMS: atom_id res chain seq x y z
N MET A 1 1.57 15.30 -19.81
CA MET A 1 1.75 16.75 -20.02
C MET A 1 2.44 17.33 -18.80
N SER A 2 3.34 18.32 -19.00
CA SER A 2 4.17 18.91 -17.93
C SER A 2 3.65 20.26 -17.39
N PHE A 3 2.49 20.73 -17.85
CA PHE A 3 1.84 21.96 -17.40
C PHE A 3 0.60 21.67 -16.54
N ASN A 4 0.16 22.65 -15.75
CA ASN A 4 -0.82 22.49 -14.68
C ASN A 4 -2.26 22.87 -15.06
N PHE A 5 -2.57 22.97 -16.34
CA PHE A 5 -3.93 23.20 -16.86
C PHE A 5 -4.21 22.28 -18.06
N PRO A 6 -5.45 21.82 -18.26
CA PRO A 6 -5.78 21.05 -19.46
C PRO A 6 -5.84 21.97 -20.69
N PRO A 7 -5.39 21.52 -21.86
CA PRO A 7 -5.61 22.27 -23.10
C PRO A 7 -7.10 22.53 -23.35
N LYS A 8 -7.42 23.51 -24.19
CA LYS A 8 -8.80 23.77 -24.59
C LYS A 8 -9.41 22.51 -25.22
N GLY A 9 -10.60 22.10 -24.77
CA GLY A 9 -11.29 20.88 -25.22
C GLY A 9 -10.78 19.60 -24.59
N TRP A 10 -9.92 19.68 -23.55
CA TRP A 10 -9.42 18.54 -22.77
C TRP A 10 -9.80 18.69 -21.30
N ALA A 11 -9.78 17.60 -20.56
CA ALA A 11 -9.96 17.59 -19.11
C ALA A 11 -8.89 16.72 -18.44
N PHE A 12 -8.55 17.03 -17.18
CA PHE A 12 -7.65 16.18 -16.39
C PHE A 12 -8.32 14.84 -16.05
N CYS A 13 -7.52 13.78 -16.08
CA CYS A 13 -7.90 12.47 -15.56
C CYS A 13 -7.70 12.42 -14.02
N ASN A 14 -8.53 13.17 -13.31
CA ASN A 14 -8.49 13.35 -11.85
C ASN A 14 -9.79 12.90 -11.16
N GLY A 15 -10.59 12.08 -11.82
CA GLY A 15 -11.85 11.56 -11.28
C GLY A 15 -13.01 12.54 -11.31
N GLN A 16 -12.88 13.69 -12.00
CA GLN A 16 -13.94 14.69 -12.04
C GLN A 16 -15.20 14.15 -12.76
N SER A 17 -16.35 14.61 -12.29
CA SER A 17 -17.64 14.28 -12.87
C SER A 17 -18.01 15.26 -14.00
N LEU A 18 -18.48 14.72 -15.12
CA LEU A 18 -18.91 15.49 -16.28
C LEU A 18 -20.41 15.26 -16.56
N PRO A 19 -21.14 16.30 -17.04
CA PRO A 19 -22.52 16.16 -17.44
C PRO A 19 -22.62 15.43 -18.78
N ILE A 20 -23.52 14.44 -18.86
CA ILE A 20 -23.71 13.61 -20.07
C ILE A 20 -24.21 14.44 -21.24
N ASN A 21 -25.12 15.37 -21.01
CA ASN A 21 -25.73 16.19 -22.06
C ASN A 21 -24.73 17.05 -22.86
N GLN A 22 -23.57 17.35 -22.27
CA GLN A 22 -22.49 18.13 -22.90
C GLN A 22 -21.35 17.25 -23.44
N ASN A 23 -21.32 15.95 -23.08
CA ASN A 23 -20.22 15.03 -23.38
C ASN A 23 -20.73 13.65 -23.83
N GLN A 24 -21.76 13.61 -24.67
CA GLN A 24 -22.45 12.38 -25.06
C GLN A 24 -21.53 11.37 -25.76
N ALA A 25 -20.66 11.82 -26.66
CA ALA A 25 -19.74 10.95 -27.38
C ALA A 25 -18.72 10.31 -26.41
N LEU A 26 -18.19 11.09 -25.46
CA LEU A 26 -17.26 10.58 -24.46
C LEU A 26 -17.96 9.61 -23.48
N PHE A 27 -19.19 9.92 -23.09
CA PHE A 27 -20.00 9.01 -22.27
C PHE A 27 -20.30 7.69 -23.01
N ALA A 28 -20.54 7.71 -24.31
CA ALA A 28 -20.75 6.49 -25.09
C ALA A 28 -19.52 5.57 -25.09
N LEU A 29 -18.31 6.12 -24.92
CA LEU A 29 -17.05 5.36 -24.81
C LEU A 29 -16.75 4.88 -23.38
N LEU A 30 -16.90 5.76 -22.39
CA LEU A 30 -16.49 5.49 -21.02
C LEU A 30 -17.59 4.87 -20.15
N GLY A 31 -18.86 5.16 -20.48
CA GLY A 31 -19.98 4.74 -19.63
C GLY A 31 -19.83 5.23 -18.19
N THR A 32 -20.15 4.36 -17.25
CA THR A 32 -19.97 4.58 -15.80
C THR A 32 -18.78 3.81 -15.23
N THR A 33 -17.86 3.34 -16.07
CA THR A 33 -16.70 2.52 -15.70
C THR A 33 -15.87 3.16 -14.59
N TYR A 34 -15.74 4.48 -14.60
CA TYR A 34 -14.96 5.24 -13.61
C TYR A 34 -15.85 5.95 -12.57
N GLY A 35 -17.18 5.76 -12.64
CA GLY A 35 -18.15 6.32 -11.71
C GLY A 35 -19.21 7.21 -12.38
N GLY A 36 -20.02 7.85 -11.55
CA GLY A 36 -21.18 8.63 -11.97
C GLY A 36 -22.48 7.84 -11.90
N ASN A 37 -23.63 8.50 -12.16
CA ASN A 37 -24.95 7.88 -12.07
C ASN A 37 -25.47 7.32 -13.41
N GLY A 38 -24.79 7.59 -14.53
CA GLY A 38 -25.17 7.12 -15.85
C GLY A 38 -26.46 7.73 -16.43
N GLN A 39 -27.07 8.67 -15.73
CA GLN A 39 -28.30 9.36 -16.16
C GLN A 39 -28.03 10.84 -16.46
N THR A 40 -27.36 11.54 -15.56
CA THR A 40 -27.03 12.96 -15.69
C THR A 40 -25.53 13.22 -15.76
N ASN A 41 -24.73 12.34 -15.15
CA ASN A 41 -23.28 12.49 -15.07
C ASN A 41 -22.55 11.15 -15.18
N PHE A 42 -21.27 11.23 -15.52
CA PHE A 42 -20.29 10.15 -15.48
C PHE A 42 -18.94 10.71 -14.99
N ALA A 43 -18.04 9.85 -14.53
CA ALA A 43 -16.73 10.29 -14.04
C ALA A 43 -15.61 9.94 -15.03
N LEU A 44 -14.58 10.79 -15.05
CA LEU A 44 -13.32 10.52 -15.74
C LEU A 44 -12.43 9.60 -14.89
N PRO A 45 -11.47 8.88 -15.53
CA PRO A 45 -10.45 8.14 -14.79
C PRO A 45 -9.71 9.02 -13.77
N ASP A 46 -9.37 8.48 -12.62
CA ASP A 46 -8.49 9.13 -11.65
C ASP A 46 -7.11 8.45 -11.67
N LEU A 47 -6.15 9.09 -12.33
CA LEU A 47 -4.78 8.61 -12.47
C LEU A 47 -3.82 9.26 -11.46
N ARG A 48 -4.32 10.04 -10.50
CA ARG A 48 -3.48 10.62 -9.44
C ARG A 48 -2.95 9.53 -8.53
N GLY A 49 -1.63 9.48 -8.35
CA GLY A 49 -0.94 8.45 -7.56
C GLY A 49 -1.03 7.03 -8.15
N ARG A 50 -1.39 6.88 -9.44
CA ARG A 50 -1.62 5.58 -10.08
C ARG A 50 -0.81 5.43 -11.36
N ALA A 51 -0.25 4.24 -11.55
CA ALA A 51 0.30 3.81 -12.83
C ALA A 51 -0.82 3.16 -13.66
N PRO A 52 -0.99 3.54 -14.95
CA PRO A 52 -1.92 2.86 -15.83
C PRO A 52 -1.46 1.43 -16.09
N LEU A 53 -2.41 0.49 -16.05
CA LEU A 53 -2.20 -0.92 -16.37
C LEU A 53 -3.11 -1.29 -17.54
N HIS A 54 -2.66 -2.17 -18.43
CA HIS A 54 -3.49 -2.66 -19.53
C HIS A 54 -4.48 -3.71 -19.03
N GLU A 55 -5.70 -3.69 -19.58
CA GLU A 55 -6.72 -4.69 -19.31
C GLU A 55 -6.25 -6.09 -19.72
N GLY A 56 -6.57 -7.12 -18.93
CA GLY A 56 -6.26 -8.52 -19.22
C GLY A 56 -5.69 -9.27 -18.01
N SER A 57 -5.56 -10.59 -18.14
CA SER A 57 -4.91 -11.46 -17.13
C SER A 57 -5.38 -11.23 -15.69
N GLY A 58 -6.69 -11.14 -15.46
CA GLY A 58 -7.27 -10.95 -14.13
C GLY A 58 -7.49 -9.48 -13.74
N HIS A 59 -7.20 -8.54 -14.63
CA HIS A 59 -7.48 -7.11 -14.44
C HIS A 59 -8.58 -6.64 -15.37
N THR A 60 -9.61 -6.00 -14.83
CA THR A 60 -10.76 -5.49 -15.57
C THR A 60 -10.66 -3.99 -15.81
N LEU A 61 -11.28 -3.50 -16.89
CA LEU A 61 -11.29 -2.08 -17.19
C LEU A 61 -11.91 -1.28 -16.03
N GLY A 62 -11.24 -0.22 -15.62
CA GLY A 62 -11.67 0.63 -14.49
C GLY A 62 -11.33 0.09 -13.11
N GLU A 63 -10.71 -1.07 -13.00
CA GLU A 63 -10.24 -1.62 -11.72
C GLU A 63 -9.24 -0.69 -11.04
N ARG A 64 -9.38 -0.59 -9.72
CA ARG A 64 -8.51 0.23 -8.87
C ARG A 64 -7.95 -0.63 -7.75
N ALA A 65 -6.64 -0.82 -7.75
CA ALA A 65 -5.93 -1.63 -6.76
C ALA A 65 -4.60 -0.98 -6.35
N GLY A 66 -3.91 -1.62 -5.40
CA GLY A 66 -2.64 -1.14 -4.86
C GLY A 66 -2.79 -0.03 -3.83
N GLN A 67 -1.67 0.33 -3.21
CA GLN A 67 -1.58 1.32 -2.14
C GLN A 67 -0.33 2.17 -2.32
N GLU A 68 -0.44 3.48 -2.10
CA GLU A 68 0.69 4.41 -2.13
C GLU A 68 1.61 4.25 -0.91
N ALA A 69 1.05 3.82 0.21
CA ALA A 69 1.78 3.51 1.43
C ALA A 69 1.21 2.24 2.06
N ASN A 70 2.07 1.40 2.63
CA ASN A 70 1.69 0.16 3.29
C ASN A 70 2.26 0.06 4.70
N THR A 71 1.45 -0.41 5.64
CA THR A 71 1.90 -0.78 6.98
C THR A 71 1.96 -2.29 7.05
N LEU A 72 3.14 -2.85 7.29
CA LEU A 72 3.32 -4.30 7.37
C LEU A 72 2.50 -4.89 8.51
N LEU A 73 1.71 -5.89 8.19
CA LEU A 73 0.99 -6.73 9.15
C LEU A 73 1.84 -7.96 9.53
N ALA A 74 1.54 -8.54 10.70
CA ALA A 74 2.23 -9.76 11.14
C ALA A 74 2.09 -10.92 10.14
N ALA A 75 0.96 -11.00 9.43
CA ALA A 75 0.71 -12.00 8.40
C ALA A 75 1.51 -11.80 7.11
N GLU A 76 2.04 -10.61 6.87
CA GLU A 76 2.86 -10.28 5.69
C GLU A 76 4.34 -10.52 5.92
N MET A 77 4.73 -10.78 7.17
CA MET A 77 6.12 -11.12 7.52
C MET A 77 6.37 -12.61 7.30
N PRO A 78 7.46 -12.99 6.60
CA PRO A 78 7.87 -14.39 6.54
C PRO A 78 8.08 -14.97 7.94
N THR A 79 7.82 -16.25 8.11
CA THR A 79 8.14 -16.96 9.35
C THR A 79 9.65 -16.86 9.62
N HIS A 80 10.00 -16.34 10.74
CA HIS A 80 11.38 -16.21 11.17
C HIS A 80 11.50 -16.44 12.66
N ASN A 81 12.75 -16.76 13.20
CA ASN A 81 13.08 -16.89 14.59
C ASN A 81 14.40 -16.17 14.89
N HIS A 82 14.60 -15.86 16.16
CA HIS A 82 15.85 -15.31 16.65
C HIS A 82 16.45 -16.30 17.65
N PRO A 83 17.72 -16.70 17.50
CA PRO A 83 18.38 -17.53 18.51
C PRO A 83 18.54 -16.74 19.80
N MET A 84 18.19 -17.34 20.91
CA MET A 84 18.53 -16.84 22.24
C MET A 84 19.86 -17.46 22.65
N ASN A 85 20.87 -16.64 22.75
CA ASN A 85 22.20 -17.09 23.13
C ASN A 85 22.41 -16.92 24.64
N GLY A 86 23.11 -17.86 25.24
CA GLY A 86 23.57 -17.82 26.62
C GLY A 86 25.06 -18.18 26.74
N SER A 87 25.66 -17.88 27.85
CA SER A 87 27.03 -18.27 28.13
C SER A 87 27.06 -19.53 29.01
N THR A 88 27.97 -20.44 28.71
CA THR A 88 28.25 -21.62 29.55
C THR A 88 29.24 -21.31 30.66
N THR A 89 29.80 -20.09 30.72
CA THR A 89 30.77 -19.67 31.72
C THR A 89 30.06 -19.37 33.03
N ALA A 90 30.45 -20.06 34.09
CA ALA A 90 29.83 -19.95 35.41
C ALA A 90 30.46 -18.88 36.33
N SER A 91 31.55 -18.22 35.91
CA SER A 91 32.25 -17.21 36.68
C SER A 91 32.35 -15.88 35.96
N GLY A 92 32.46 -14.78 36.72
CA GLY A 92 32.56 -13.43 36.17
C GLY A 92 31.24 -12.80 35.79
N GLY A 93 30.12 -13.27 36.32
CA GLY A 93 28.80 -12.72 36.08
C GLY A 93 28.64 -11.28 36.57
N THR A 94 27.74 -10.56 35.98
CA THR A 94 27.34 -9.19 36.35
C THR A 94 25.82 -9.10 36.40
N ASP A 95 25.29 -8.25 37.26
CA ASP A 95 23.86 -7.95 37.33
C ASP A 95 23.42 -6.97 36.22
N ASN A 96 24.36 -6.44 35.43
CA ASN A 96 24.07 -5.55 34.34
C ASN A 96 23.82 -6.34 33.05
N PRO A 97 22.58 -6.31 32.48
CA PRO A 97 22.29 -7.03 31.26
C PRO A 97 22.83 -6.36 29.98
N ALA A 98 23.32 -5.11 30.05
CA ALA A 98 23.79 -4.38 28.88
C ALA A 98 25.06 -5.03 28.29
N ASN A 99 24.98 -5.45 27.03
CA ASN A 99 26.07 -6.14 26.30
C ASN A 99 26.52 -7.47 26.93
N ASN A 100 25.69 -8.09 27.77
CA ASN A 100 25.95 -9.37 28.39
C ASN A 100 24.91 -10.41 27.98
N PHE A 101 25.32 -11.69 27.98
CA PHE A 101 24.44 -12.83 27.78
C PHE A 101 24.00 -13.42 29.11
N LEU A 102 22.91 -14.17 29.12
CA LEU A 102 22.54 -14.97 30.29
C LEU A 102 23.64 -15.98 30.59
N GLY A 103 24.11 -15.96 31.82
CA GLY A 103 25.16 -16.86 32.31
C GLY A 103 24.60 -18.25 32.64
N SER A 104 25.55 -19.19 32.87
CA SER A 104 25.23 -20.52 33.36
C SER A 104 24.76 -20.45 34.84
N ALA A 105 23.61 -21.04 35.13
CA ALA A 105 23.08 -21.22 36.47
C ALA A 105 22.59 -22.65 36.66
N SER A 106 22.78 -23.20 37.87
CA SER A 106 22.23 -24.51 38.22
C SER A 106 20.69 -24.44 38.31
N ASN A 107 20.01 -25.45 37.80
CA ASN A 107 18.54 -25.56 37.88
C ASN A 107 17.77 -24.40 37.25
N LEU A 108 18.27 -23.88 36.13
CA LEU A 108 17.61 -22.80 35.40
C LEU A 108 16.30 -23.27 34.68
N TYR A 109 16.22 -24.54 34.34
CA TYR A 109 15.07 -25.11 33.63
C TYR A 109 14.29 -26.04 34.56
N HIS A 110 12.97 -25.82 34.65
CA HIS A 110 12.05 -26.63 35.43
C HIS A 110 10.92 -27.17 34.56
N THR A 111 10.27 -28.26 34.99
CA THR A 111 9.01 -28.69 34.41
C THR A 111 7.96 -27.56 34.57
N PRO A 112 7.13 -27.29 33.55
CA PRO A 112 6.15 -26.24 33.65
C PRO A 112 5.16 -26.50 34.80
N ALA A 113 5.19 -25.65 35.81
CA ALA A 113 4.25 -25.67 36.94
C ALA A 113 4.10 -24.24 37.47
N SER A 114 2.90 -23.85 37.85
CA SER A 114 2.61 -22.52 38.45
C SER A 114 3.16 -21.36 37.59
N LEU A 115 2.83 -21.33 36.30
CA LEU A 115 3.33 -20.35 35.35
C LEU A 115 2.95 -18.92 35.77
N THR A 116 3.96 -18.06 35.88
CA THR A 116 3.78 -16.61 36.10
C THR A 116 4.30 -15.87 34.89
N PRO A 117 3.55 -14.90 34.33
CA PRO A 117 4.05 -14.09 33.23
C PRO A 117 5.32 -13.35 33.61
N MET A 118 6.30 -13.35 32.71
CA MET A 118 7.48 -12.49 32.86
C MET A 118 7.06 -11.01 32.72
N ASN A 119 7.91 -10.11 33.23
CA ASN A 119 7.68 -8.68 33.06
C ASN A 119 7.53 -8.38 31.58
N PRO A 120 6.44 -7.67 31.15
CA PRO A 120 6.21 -7.31 29.75
C PRO A 120 7.38 -6.57 29.08
N LEU A 121 8.23 -5.89 29.87
CA LEU A 121 9.41 -5.21 29.36
C LEU A 121 10.61 -6.14 29.12
N THR A 122 10.52 -7.42 29.48
CA THR A 122 11.60 -8.41 29.25
C THR A 122 11.87 -8.60 27.77
N ILE A 123 10.82 -8.49 26.93
CA ILE A 123 10.91 -8.49 25.48
C ILE A 123 10.38 -7.15 24.99
N GLY A 124 11.30 -6.26 24.64
CA GLY A 124 10.91 -4.94 24.11
C GLY A 124 10.29 -5.04 22.71
N ASN A 125 9.19 -4.35 22.52
CA ASN A 125 8.61 -4.16 21.20
C ASN A 125 9.59 -3.41 20.29
N ARG A 126 9.67 -3.84 19.02
CA ARG A 126 10.44 -3.17 17.97
C ARG A 126 9.52 -2.87 16.80
N GLY A 127 9.88 -1.81 16.05
CA GLY A 127 9.05 -1.29 14.98
C GLY A 127 8.08 -0.21 15.47
N GLY A 128 7.54 0.57 14.55
CA GLY A 128 6.69 1.73 14.86
C GLY A 128 5.27 1.62 14.29
N SER A 129 4.93 0.51 13.61
CA SER A 129 3.65 0.33 12.90
C SER A 129 3.30 1.54 12.01
N GLN A 130 4.34 2.21 11.48
CA GLN A 130 4.16 3.34 10.59
C GLN A 130 4.12 2.87 9.14
N PRO A 131 3.25 3.44 8.31
CA PRO A 131 3.22 3.14 6.89
C PRO A 131 4.53 3.62 6.25
N HIS A 132 5.06 2.79 5.35
CA HIS A 132 6.19 3.15 4.49
C HIS A 132 5.70 3.42 3.08
N ASN A 133 6.45 4.22 2.32
CA ASN A 133 6.15 4.50 0.92
C ASN A 133 6.30 3.21 0.10
N ASN A 134 5.21 2.83 -0.59
CA ASN A 134 5.12 1.64 -1.43
C ASN A 134 5.13 1.98 -2.94
N MET A 135 5.35 3.23 -3.30
CA MET A 135 5.39 3.66 -4.69
C MET A 135 6.75 3.33 -5.31
N MET A 136 6.74 2.80 -6.54
CA MET A 136 7.96 2.69 -7.35
C MET A 136 8.52 4.09 -7.67
N PRO A 137 9.81 4.22 -8.04
CA PRO A 137 10.33 5.49 -8.54
C PRO A 137 9.46 6.03 -9.67
N TYR A 138 9.02 7.29 -9.58
CA TYR A 138 8.07 7.89 -10.51
C TYR A 138 8.47 9.30 -10.92
N LEU A 139 7.98 9.71 -12.08
CA LEU A 139 7.98 11.09 -12.54
C LEU A 139 6.52 11.53 -12.72
N THR A 140 6.14 12.60 -12.04
CA THR A 140 4.76 13.10 -12.09
C THR A 140 4.50 13.86 -13.40
N LEU A 141 3.51 13.39 -14.14
CA LEU A 141 2.98 14.02 -15.34
C LEU A 141 1.46 14.12 -15.24
N ASN A 142 0.89 15.15 -15.85
CA ASN A 142 -0.56 15.29 -15.95
C ASN A 142 -1.12 14.45 -17.09
N PHE A 143 -2.12 13.64 -16.80
CA PHE A 143 -2.92 12.91 -17.78
C PHE A 143 -4.18 13.71 -18.10
N CYS A 144 -4.46 13.85 -19.39
CA CYS A 144 -5.65 14.54 -19.87
C CYS A 144 -6.35 13.68 -20.93
N ILE A 145 -7.68 13.83 -20.99
CA ILE A 145 -8.53 13.19 -21.98
C ILE A 145 -9.21 14.26 -22.85
N ALA A 146 -9.34 14.02 -24.14
CA ALA A 146 -10.07 14.90 -25.03
C ALA A 146 -11.59 14.79 -24.76
N LEU A 147 -12.25 15.93 -24.64
CA LEU A 147 -13.70 15.98 -24.44
C LEU A 147 -14.47 15.88 -25.77
N GLN A 148 -13.81 16.23 -26.88
CA GLN A 148 -14.37 16.22 -28.23
C GLN A 148 -13.39 15.57 -29.19
N GLY A 149 -13.91 14.84 -30.17
CA GLY A 149 -13.11 14.15 -31.16
C GLY A 149 -13.99 13.35 -32.11
N ILE A 150 -13.37 12.68 -33.09
CA ILE A 150 -14.03 11.72 -33.96
C ILE A 150 -14.22 10.42 -33.16
N PHE A 151 -15.44 9.89 -33.17
CA PHE A 151 -15.72 8.61 -32.50
C PHE A 151 -14.91 7.48 -33.16
N PRO A 152 -14.15 6.68 -32.41
CA PRO A 152 -13.40 5.58 -32.98
C PRO A 152 -14.37 4.54 -33.57
N SER A 153 -14.17 4.15 -34.83
CA SER A 153 -14.88 3.02 -35.39
C SER A 153 -14.16 1.73 -35.03
N PRO A 154 -14.88 0.66 -34.66
CA PRO A 154 -14.26 -0.66 -34.55
C PRO A 154 -13.77 -1.09 -35.93
N ASN A 155 -12.54 -1.61 -36.01
CA ASN A 155 -11.98 -2.20 -37.24
C ASN A 155 -12.51 -3.62 -37.40
#